data_a379ff24fa3e1ee4e3f3d2274955d360
#
_entry.id   a379ff24fa3e1ee4e3f3d2274955d360
#
_cell.length_a   1.000
_cell.length_b   1.000
_cell.length_c   1.000
_cell.angle_alpha   90.00
_cell.angle_beta   90.00
_cell.angle_gamma   90.00
#
_symmetry.space_group_name_H-M   'P 1'
#
loop_
_entity.id
_entity.type
_entity.pdbx_description
1 polymer ?
#
loop_
_entity_poly.entity_id
_entity_poly.type
_entity_poly.pdbx_seq_one_letter_code
_entity_poly.pdbx_strand_id
1 'polypeptide(L)'
;MDRRTFLRHCAWASLTPFALSACSPSQSTPSGSPVAPDTLWVHTRPKDFSPLEKSTDEWRSLLSEDAFHILFEEGTEPRGSSPLLDEQRTGTYICAACRLPLFSSKTKYESGTGWPSFWAPLEDQIDTKKDMKLGYPRTEYHCKRCGGHQGHVFEDGPKPTGLRYCNNGLALNFVPAEDPLPQLRT
;
A
#
# COMPACT_ATOMS: atom_id res chain seq x y z
N MET A 1 16.60 59.71 27.03
CA MET A 1 17.78 60.00 27.87
C MET A 1 18.75 58.88 27.54
N ASP A 2 19.73 59.11 26.90
CA ASP A 2 20.86 59.92 26.47
C ASP A 2 22.04 58.96 26.29
N ARG A 3 22.45 58.80 25.07
CA ARG A 3 23.64 59.35 24.38
C ARG A 3 25.02 58.99 25.01
N ARG A 4 25.84 58.45 24.21
CA ARG A 4 27.18 58.87 23.71
C ARG A 4 28.20 57.76 23.80
N THR A 5 28.58 57.31 22.63
CA THR A 5 29.82 57.59 21.88
C THR A 5 31.12 57.49 22.67
N PHE A 6 32.03 56.58 22.29
CA PHE A 6 33.44 56.91 22.19
C PHE A 6 34.17 56.12 21.09
N LEU A 7 34.87 56.83 20.32
CA LEU A 7 35.66 56.45 19.14
C LEU A 7 37.13 56.10 19.50
N ARG A 8 37.80 55.38 18.55
CA ARG A 8 39.22 55.36 18.21
C ARG A 8 40.12 54.40 18.98
N HIS A 9 40.86 53.54 18.31
CA HIS A 9 42.14 53.81 17.63
C HIS A 9 42.56 52.66 16.71
N CYS A 10 43.11 53.02 15.57
CA CYS A 10 43.77 52.16 14.62
C CYS A 10 45.12 51.64 15.12
N ALA A 11 45.50 50.42 14.75
CA ALA A 11 46.91 50.06 14.61
C ALA A 11 47.02 49.00 13.49
N TRP A 12 47.81 49.33 12.50
CA TRP A 12 48.23 48.49 11.40
C TRP A 12 49.30 47.52 11.85
N ALA A 13 49.26 46.26 11.39
CA ALA A 13 50.41 45.39 11.27
C ALA A 13 50.16 44.27 10.24
N SER A 14 50.78 44.42 9.10
CA SER A 14 51.58 43.50 8.25
C SER A 14 51.09 42.10 7.93
N LEU A 15 50.97 41.92 6.60
CA LEU A 15 50.79 40.74 5.80
C LEU A 15 51.86 39.65 6.00
N THR A 16 51.41 38.38 6.08
CA THR A 16 52.12 37.24 5.46
C THR A 16 51.09 36.27 4.86
N PRO A 17 51.26 35.80 3.62
CA PRO A 17 50.33 34.83 3.03
C PRO A 17 50.77 33.41 3.44
N PHE A 18 49.96 32.74 4.22
CA PHE A 18 50.06 31.30 4.41
C PHE A 18 49.21 30.59 3.32
N ALA A 19 49.89 29.92 2.42
CA ALA A 19 49.27 29.04 1.45
C ALA A 19 48.77 27.79 2.18
N LEU A 20 47.48 27.71 2.41
CA LEU A 20 46.78 26.47 2.87
C LEU A 20 46.39 25.68 1.64
N SER A 21 47.12 24.59 1.40
CA SER A 21 46.79 23.53 0.48
C SER A 21 45.48 22.89 0.91
N ALA A 22 44.39 23.18 0.22
CA ALA A 22 43.08 22.55 0.47
C ALA A 22 43.10 21.14 -0.14
N CYS A 23 43.26 20.13 0.72
CA CYS A 23 42.85 18.77 0.37
C CYS A 23 41.33 18.73 0.39
N SER A 24 40.69 18.71 -0.79
CA SER A 24 39.27 18.40 -0.93
C SER A 24 39.07 16.92 -0.71
N PRO A 25 38.19 16.53 0.23
CA PRO A 25 37.71 15.15 0.29
C PRO A 25 36.84 14.88 -0.94
N SER A 26 37.24 13.89 -1.75
CA SER A 26 36.47 13.35 -2.85
C SER A 26 35.22 12.70 -2.27
N GLN A 27 34.11 13.39 -2.30
CA GLN A 27 32.80 12.81 -2.02
C GLN A 27 32.37 12.01 -3.25
N SER A 28 32.56 10.71 -3.18
CA SER A 28 31.89 9.77 -4.07
C SER A 28 30.40 9.76 -3.74
N THR A 29 29.61 10.57 -4.45
CA THR A 29 28.17 10.45 -4.45
C THR A 29 27.80 9.10 -5.09
N PRO A 30 27.02 8.25 -4.44
CA PRO A 30 26.44 7.11 -5.12
C PRO A 30 25.48 7.65 -6.18
N SER A 31 25.81 7.40 -7.44
CA SER A 31 24.94 7.67 -8.59
C SER A 31 23.78 6.66 -8.57
N GLY A 32 22.84 6.85 -7.66
CA GLY A 32 21.53 6.25 -7.72
C GLY A 32 20.61 7.25 -8.40
N SER A 33 20.32 7.06 -9.69
CA SER A 33 19.23 7.77 -10.32
C SER A 33 17.96 7.54 -9.49
N PRO A 34 17.21 8.58 -9.12
CA PRO A 34 15.91 8.38 -8.46
C PRO A 34 15.01 7.66 -9.45
N VAL A 35 14.72 6.39 -9.16
CA VAL A 35 13.68 5.62 -9.87
C VAL A 35 12.36 6.33 -9.60
N ALA A 36 11.76 6.86 -10.65
CA ALA A 36 10.48 7.54 -10.53
C ALA A 36 9.44 6.60 -9.90
N PRO A 37 8.72 7.03 -8.84
CA PRO A 37 7.82 6.15 -8.09
C PRO A 37 6.69 5.53 -8.94
N ASP A 38 6.43 6.07 -10.13
CA ASP A 38 5.37 5.59 -11.03
C ASP A 38 5.76 4.39 -11.90
N THR A 39 7.05 4.12 -12.08
CA THR A 39 7.51 2.99 -12.91
C THR A 39 7.58 1.66 -12.14
N LEU A 40 7.72 1.68 -10.81
CA LEU A 40 7.77 0.46 -9.98
C LEU A 40 6.46 -0.34 -9.98
N TRP A 41 5.32 0.33 -10.17
CA TRP A 41 3.98 -0.29 -10.08
C TRP A 41 3.53 -0.98 -11.37
N VAL A 42 4.12 -0.60 -12.51
CA VAL A 42 3.74 -1.14 -13.84
C VAL A 42 4.38 -2.51 -14.09
N HIS A 43 5.48 -2.83 -13.42
CA HIS A 43 6.24 -4.05 -13.69
C HIS A 43 5.89 -5.26 -12.81
N THR A 44 5.03 -5.12 -11.81
CA THR A 44 4.77 -6.17 -10.81
C THR A 44 3.41 -6.82 -10.91
N ARG A 45 2.58 -6.42 -11.88
CA ARG A 45 1.30 -7.11 -12.11
C ARG A 45 1.55 -8.40 -12.91
N PRO A 46 1.27 -9.59 -12.37
CA PRO A 46 1.13 -10.75 -13.22
C PRO A 46 -0.08 -10.52 -14.13
N LYS A 47 0.17 -10.28 -15.41
CA LYS A 47 -0.91 -10.15 -16.41
C LYS A 47 -1.52 -11.52 -16.75
N ASP A 48 -0.72 -12.55 -16.55
CA ASP A 48 -1.08 -13.93 -16.86
C ASP A 48 -0.95 -14.76 -15.57
N PHE A 49 -2.07 -15.11 -14.98
CA PHE A 49 -2.16 -16.08 -13.90
C PHE A 49 -3.26 -17.09 -14.22
N SER A 50 -2.97 -18.37 -14.02
CA SER A 50 -4.00 -19.41 -14.08
C SER A 50 -4.83 -19.39 -12.78
N PRO A 51 -6.12 -19.77 -12.87
CA PRO A 51 -6.93 -20.03 -11.70
C PRO A 51 -6.23 -20.99 -10.74
N LEU A 52 -6.41 -20.79 -9.45
CA LEU A 52 -5.87 -21.64 -8.40
C LEU A 52 -7.00 -22.28 -7.62
N GLU A 53 -7.17 -23.57 -7.83
CA GLU A 53 -8.13 -24.38 -7.09
C GLU A 53 -7.38 -25.24 -6.07
N LYS A 54 -7.87 -25.22 -4.83
CA LYS A 54 -7.40 -26.07 -3.73
C LYS A 54 -8.58 -26.60 -2.95
N SER A 55 -8.41 -27.76 -2.35
CA SER A 55 -9.39 -28.30 -1.43
C SER A 55 -9.57 -27.42 -0.18
N THR A 56 -10.68 -27.57 0.49
CA THR A 56 -10.95 -26.91 1.78
C THR A 56 -9.85 -27.16 2.80
N ASP A 57 -9.38 -28.40 2.92
CA ASP A 57 -8.33 -28.77 3.87
C ASP A 57 -6.99 -28.15 3.55
N GLU A 58 -6.63 -28.03 2.26
CA GLU A 58 -5.43 -27.33 1.82
C GLU A 58 -5.49 -25.85 2.20
N TRP A 59 -6.64 -25.17 1.93
CA TRP A 59 -6.80 -23.77 2.32
C TRP A 59 -6.75 -23.57 3.84
N ARG A 60 -7.38 -24.44 4.62
CA ARG A 60 -7.32 -24.41 6.10
C ARG A 60 -5.89 -24.59 6.61
N SER A 61 -5.07 -25.40 5.95
CA SER A 61 -3.65 -25.59 6.33
C SER A 61 -2.76 -24.36 6.05
N LEU A 62 -3.18 -23.49 5.14
CA LEU A 62 -2.40 -22.34 4.66
C LEU A 62 -2.81 -21.00 5.26
N LEU A 63 -3.98 -20.92 5.89
CA LEU A 63 -4.61 -19.72 6.41
C LEU A 63 -4.93 -19.86 7.90
N SER A 64 -5.07 -18.72 8.59
CA SER A 64 -5.73 -18.75 9.90
C SER A 64 -7.20 -19.10 9.73
N GLU A 65 -7.84 -19.64 10.78
CA GLU A 65 -9.26 -19.98 10.75
C GLU A 65 -10.13 -18.77 10.41
N ASP A 66 -9.81 -17.59 10.98
CA ASP A 66 -10.53 -16.34 10.69
C ASP A 66 -10.38 -15.90 9.23
N ALA A 67 -9.16 -15.97 8.67
CA ALA A 67 -8.94 -15.64 7.26
C ALA A 67 -9.64 -16.65 6.34
N PHE A 68 -9.62 -17.93 6.68
CA PHE A 68 -10.33 -18.96 5.94
C PHE A 68 -11.84 -18.72 5.96
N HIS A 69 -12.41 -18.44 7.15
CA HIS A 69 -13.83 -18.12 7.30
C HIS A 69 -14.25 -16.95 6.40
N ILE A 70 -13.45 -15.88 6.34
CA ILE A 70 -13.73 -14.73 5.46
C ILE A 70 -13.62 -15.12 3.99
N LEU A 71 -12.50 -15.70 3.59
CA LEU A 71 -12.18 -15.92 2.19
C LEU A 71 -13.04 -17.01 1.52
N PHE A 72 -13.40 -18.08 2.25
CA PHE A 72 -14.02 -19.25 1.65
C PHE A 72 -15.39 -19.63 2.25
N GLU A 73 -15.78 -18.98 3.34
CA GLU A 73 -17.14 -19.10 3.91
C GLU A 73 -17.91 -17.77 3.83
N GLU A 74 -17.33 -16.77 3.12
CA GLU A 74 -17.90 -15.43 2.89
C GLU A 74 -18.30 -14.73 4.21
N GLY A 75 -17.41 -14.83 5.21
CA GLY A 75 -17.54 -14.16 6.49
C GLY A 75 -17.26 -12.66 6.41
N THR A 76 -17.41 -11.98 7.53
CA THR A 76 -17.06 -10.56 7.66
C THR A 76 -16.35 -10.35 8.99
N GLU A 77 -15.20 -9.73 8.99
CA GLU A 77 -14.46 -9.38 10.20
C GLU A 77 -15.20 -8.30 11.02
N PRO A 78 -15.00 -8.22 12.34
CA PRO A 78 -15.59 -7.17 13.15
C PRO A 78 -15.16 -5.78 12.67
N ARG A 79 -16.09 -4.82 12.74
CA ARG A 79 -15.82 -3.43 12.40
C ARG A 79 -14.66 -2.87 13.23
N GLY A 80 -13.67 -2.24 12.60
CA GLY A 80 -12.55 -1.61 13.27
C GLY A 80 -11.47 -2.57 13.76
N SER A 81 -11.55 -3.87 13.44
CA SER A 81 -10.58 -4.87 13.91
C SER A 81 -9.31 -4.96 13.07
N SER A 82 -9.36 -4.50 11.83
CA SER A 82 -8.25 -4.64 10.91
C SER A 82 -7.10 -3.67 11.19
N PRO A 83 -5.87 -4.15 11.40
CA PRO A 83 -4.70 -3.26 11.48
C PRO A 83 -4.41 -2.53 10.15
N LEU A 84 -4.96 -3.00 9.04
CA LEU A 84 -4.81 -2.36 7.73
C LEU A 84 -5.61 -1.05 7.61
N LEU A 85 -6.46 -0.70 8.57
CA LEU A 85 -7.09 0.61 8.65
C LEU A 85 -6.04 1.71 8.77
N ASP A 86 -5.06 1.52 9.67
CA ASP A 86 -4.01 2.49 9.98
C ASP A 86 -2.79 2.38 9.04
N GLU A 87 -2.77 1.43 8.10
CA GLU A 87 -1.68 1.26 7.13
C GLU A 87 -1.69 2.40 6.12
N GLN A 88 -0.64 3.25 6.15
CA GLN A 88 -0.50 4.44 5.29
C GLN A 88 0.76 4.40 4.41
N ARG A 89 1.61 3.39 4.56
CA ARG A 89 2.80 3.27 3.72
C ARG A 89 2.43 3.04 2.26
N THR A 90 3.31 3.46 1.37
CA THR A 90 3.21 3.09 -0.04
C THR A 90 3.45 1.60 -0.20
N GLY A 91 2.56 0.91 -0.92
CA GLY A 91 2.67 -0.53 -1.09
C GLY A 91 1.50 -1.14 -1.87
N THR A 92 1.45 -2.45 -1.85
CA THR A 92 0.47 -3.26 -2.57
C THR A 92 -0.27 -4.16 -1.59
N TYR A 93 -1.59 -4.20 -1.70
CA TYR A 93 -2.44 -5.14 -0.98
C TYR A 93 -2.64 -6.37 -1.86
N ILE A 94 -2.28 -7.53 -1.34
CA ILE A 94 -2.34 -8.82 -2.02
C ILE A 94 -3.37 -9.73 -1.35
N CYS A 95 -3.98 -10.64 -2.11
CA CYS A 95 -4.88 -11.66 -1.58
C CYS A 95 -4.15 -12.53 -0.53
N ALA A 96 -4.70 -12.66 0.67
CA ALA A 96 -4.11 -13.46 1.74
C ALA A 96 -4.03 -14.94 1.38
N ALA A 97 -4.95 -15.45 0.54
CA ALA A 97 -4.94 -16.83 0.08
C ALA A 97 -3.87 -17.09 -0.99
N CYS A 98 -3.96 -16.47 -2.15
CA CYS A 98 -3.15 -16.83 -3.32
C CYS A 98 -2.02 -15.84 -3.65
N ARG A 99 -1.91 -14.74 -2.89
CA ARG A 99 -0.92 -13.66 -3.05
C ARG A 99 -1.04 -12.86 -4.34
N LEU A 100 -2.19 -12.94 -5.04
CA LEU A 100 -2.44 -12.08 -6.19
C LEU A 100 -2.52 -10.62 -5.73
N PRO A 101 -1.80 -9.66 -6.36
CA PRO A 101 -1.96 -8.24 -6.11
C PRO A 101 -3.38 -7.78 -6.46
N LEU A 102 -4.08 -7.13 -5.53
CA LEU A 102 -5.48 -6.72 -5.71
C LEU A 102 -5.66 -5.20 -5.71
N PHE A 103 -4.94 -4.49 -4.83
CA PHE A 103 -5.08 -3.04 -4.70
C PHE A 103 -3.73 -2.35 -4.52
N SER A 104 -3.64 -1.12 -4.98
CA SER A 104 -2.54 -0.21 -4.68
C SER A 104 -2.89 0.65 -3.46
N SER A 105 -1.92 0.98 -2.61
CA SER A 105 -2.08 1.98 -1.55
C SER A 105 -2.53 3.34 -2.07
N LYS A 106 -2.25 3.67 -3.33
CA LYS A 106 -2.70 4.90 -3.99
C LYS A 106 -4.22 5.02 -4.09
N THR A 107 -4.93 3.90 -4.09
CA THR A 107 -6.40 3.87 -4.16
C THR A 107 -7.08 3.69 -2.82
N LYS A 108 -6.29 3.47 -1.74
CA LYS A 108 -6.81 3.39 -0.38
C LYS A 108 -7.24 4.77 0.13
N TYR A 109 -8.32 4.79 0.88
CA TYR A 109 -8.80 6.01 1.57
C TYR A 109 -9.56 5.66 2.84
N GLU A 110 -9.68 6.63 3.75
CA GLU A 110 -10.47 6.48 4.96
C GLU A 110 -11.95 6.73 4.65
N SER A 111 -12.76 5.67 4.74
CA SER A 111 -14.20 5.72 4.44
C SER A 111 -15.09 5.95 5.67
N GLY A 112 -14.54 5.88 6.88
CA GLY A 112 -15.31 5.93 8.13
C GLY A 112 -16.16 4.69 8.42
N THR A 113 -16.12 3.68 7.54
CA THR A 113 -16.94 2.47 7.70
C THR A 113 -16.35 1.46 8.68
N GLY A 114 -15.04 1.55 8.95
CA GLY A 114 -14.31 0.64 9.85
C GLY A 114 -13.77 -0.61 9.17
N TRP A 115 -13.68 -0.59 7.85
CA TRP A 115 -12.98 -1.59 7.03
C TRP A 115 -12.05 -0.90 6.03
N PRO A 116 -10.91 -1.51 5.67
CA PRO A 116 -10.05 -1.00 4.61
C PRO A 116 -10.84 -0.76 3.32
N SER A 117 -10.73 0.45 2.77
CA SER A 117 -11.53 0.87 1.62
C SER A 117 -10.67 1.41 0.50
N PHE A 118 -11.02 1.06 -0.73
CA PHE A 118 -10.30 1.46 -1.95
C PHE A 118 -11.31 1.99 -2.97
N TRP A 119 -10.90 2.99 -3.77
CA TRP A 119 -11.77 3.51 -4.83
C TRP A 119 -11.60 2.78 -6.18
N ALA A 120 -10.55 1.97 -6.34
CA ALA A 120 -10.35 1.09 -7.51
C ALA A 120 -9.43 -0.08 -7.16
N PRO A 121 -9.68 -1.29 -7.69
CA PRO A 121 -8.72 -2.39 -7.68
C PRO A 121 -7.65 -2.19 -8.75
N LEU A 122 -6.64 -3.04 -8.73
CA LEU A 122 -5.76 -3.25 -9.87
C LEU A 122 -6.56 -3.89 -11.02
N GLU A 123 -6.21 -3.50 -12.24
CA GLU A 123 -6.92 -3.95 -13.43
C GLU A 123 -6.92 -5.47 -13.55
N ASP A 124 -8.09 -6.05 -13.79
CA ASP A 124 -8.33 -7.47 -14.08
C ASP A 124 -7.93 -8.44 -12.93
N GLN A 125 -7.93 -7.97 -11.67
CA GLN A 125 -7.53 -8.81 -10.52
C GLN A 125 -8.70 -9.31 -9.66
N ILE A 126 -9.90 -8.83 -9.90
CA ILE A 126 -11.11 -9.22 -9.17
C ILE A 126 -12.24 -9.57 -10.13
N ASP A 127 -13.16 -10.40 -9.68
CA ASP A 127 -14.47 -10.62 -10.29
C ASP A 127 -15.57 -10.28 -9.28
N THR A 128 -16.79 -10.06 -9.80
CA THR A 128 -17.95 -9.68 -8.99
C THR A 128 -19.10 -10.65 -9.16
N LYS A 129 -19.91 -10.80 -8.13
CA LYS A 129 -21.19 -11.51 -8.19
C LYS A 129 -22.26 -10.81 -7.35
N LYS A 130 -23.53 -11.10 -7.67
CA LYS A 130 -24.65 -10.61 -6.89
C LYS A 130 -24.76 -11.40 -5.58
N ASP A 131 -24.85 -10.68 -4.46
CA ASP A 131 -25.09 -11.23 -3.13
C ASP A 131 -26.46 -10.80 -2.61
N MET A 132 -27.25 -11.78 -2.13
CA MET A 132 -28.60 -11.60 -1.58
C MET A 132 -28.71 -12.06 -0.11
N LYS A 133 -27.61 -12.39 0.56
CA LYS A 133 -27.62 -12.98 1.91
C LYS A 133 -28.34 -12.14 2.97
N LEU A 134 -28.31 -10.82 2.84
CA LEU A 134 -28.97 -9.91 3.79
C LEU A 134 -30.41 -9.53 3.39
N GLY A 135 -31.00 -10.19 2.40
CA GLY A 135 -32.36 -9.88 1.94
C GLY A 135 -32.49 -8.68 1.01
N TYR A 136 -31.39 -8.00 0.70
CA TYR A 136 -31.30 -6.95 -0.33
C TYR A 136 -30.06 -7.17 -1.21
N PRO A 137 -30.09 -6.73 -2.49
CA PRO A 137 -29.00 -6.97 -3.40
C PRO A 137 -27.76 -6.15 -3.04
N ARG A 138 -26.62 -6.82 -2.98
CA ARG A 138 -25.30 -6.21 -2.89
C ARG A 138 -24.44 -6.78 -4.04
N THR A 139 -23.34 -6.08 -4.35
CA THR A 139 -22.33 -6.60 -5.25
C THR A 139 -21.12 -7.05 -4.43
N GLU A 140 -20.95 -8.37 -4.32
CA GLU A 140 -19.75 -8.97 -3.77
C GLU A 140 -18.62 -8.93 -4.79
N TYR A 141 -17.39 -8.82 -4.32
CA TYR A 141 -16.22 -9.08 -5.15
C TYR A 141 -15.25 -10.07 -4.49
N HIS A 142 -14.55 -10.80 -5.32
CA HIS A 142 -13.62 -11.85 -4.93
C HIS A 142 -12.36 -11.82 -5.78
N CYS A 143 -11.30 -12.45 -5.27
CA CYS A 143 -10.04 -12.60 -5.98
C CYS A 143 -10.24 -13.44 -7.25
N LYS A 144 -9.90 -12.89 -8.41
CA LYS A 144 -10.09 -13.57 -9.71
C LYS A 144 -9.33 -14.88 -9.82
N ARG A 145 -8.19 -15.02 -9.11
CA ARG A 145 -7.35 -16.21 -9.21
C ARG A 145 -7.83 -17.38 -8.35
N CYS A 146 -8.24 -17.15 -7.11
CA CYS A 146 -8.58 -18.23 -6.19
C CYS A 146 -10.06 -18.25 -5.75
N GLY A 147 -10.86 -17.29 -6.22
CA GLY A 147 -12.25 -17.15 -5.83
C GLY A 147 -12.49 -16.68 -4.40
N GLY A 148 -11.44 -16.40 -3.62
CA GLY A 148 -11.58 -15.99 -2.22
C GLY A 148 -12.33 -14.67 -2.07
N HIS A 149 -13.39 -14.67 -1.24
CA HIS A 149 -14.18 -13.49 -0.92
C HIS A 149 -13.33 -12.38 -0.34
N GLN A 150 -13.50 -11.15 -0.83
CA GLN A 150 -12.77 -9.99 -0.35
C GLN A 150 -13.67 -9.01 0.39
N GLY A 151 -14.87 -8.80 -0.11
CA GLY A 151 -15.82 -7.83 0.42
C GLY A 151 -16.90 -7.46 -0.57
N HIS A 152 -17.38 -6.21 -0.47
CA HIS A 152 -18.46 -5.70 -1.31
C HIS A 152 -18.10 -4.34 -1.90
N VAL A 153 -18.61 -4.06 -3.09
CA VAL A 153 -18.48 -2.77 -3.75
C VAL A 153 -19.77 -1.97 -3.63
N PHE A 154 -19.63 -0.67 -3.34
CA PHE A 154 -20.71 0.30 -3.16
C PHE A 154 -20.48 1.52 -4.06
N GLU A 155 -21.55 2.28 -4.35
CA GLU A 155 -21.53 3.47 -5.22
C GLU A 155 -21.43 4.78 -4.39
N ASP A 156 -20.84 4.70 -3.22
CA ASP A 156 -20.67 5.81 -2.29
C ASP A 156 -19.19 6.20 -2.08
N GLY A 157 -18.34 5.83 -3.02
CA GLY A 157 -16.91 6.12 -3.00
C GLY A 157 -16.56 7.52 -3.55
N PRO A 158 -15.28 7.92 -3.40
CA PRO A 158 -14.79 9.20 -3.91
C PRO A 158 -14.56 9.16 -5.44
N LYS A 159 -14.37 10.33 -6.02
CA LYS A 159 -13.81 10.45 -7.38
C LYS A 159 -12.42 9.79 -7.43
N PRO A 160 -11.98 9.22 -8.58
CA PRO A 160 -12.58 9.36 -9.91
C PRO A 160 -13.69 8.34 -10.23
N THR A 161 -13.82 7.24 -9.48
CA THR A 161 -14.74 6.15 -9.85
C THR A 161 -16.13 6.29 -9.25
N GLY A 162 -16.26 6.95 -8.10
CA GLY A 162 -17.49 6.93 -7.32
C GLY A 162 -17.74 5.61 -6.58
N LEU A 163 -16.81 4.65 -6.70
CA LEU A 163 -16.94 3.32 -6.11
C LEU A 163 -16.14 3.20 -4.81
N ARG A 164 -16.66 2.41 -3.89
CA ARG A 164 -15.98 1.99 -2.67
C ARG A 164 -15.92 0.46 -2.60
N TYR A 165 -14.71 -0.05 -2.73
CA TYR A 165 -14.39 -1.44 -2.47
C TYR A 165 -14.10 -1.59 -0.98
N CYS A 166 -15.10 -2.05 -0.22
CA CYS A 166 -15.02 -2.30 1.21
C CYS A 166 -14.45 -3.70 1.42
N ASN A 167 -13.22 -3.79 1.91
CA ASN A 167 -12.48 -5.06 1.98
C ASN A 167 -12.36 -5.55 3.41
N ASN A 168 -12.50 -6.86 3.63
CA ASN A 168 -12.08 -7.47 4.87
C ASN A 168 -10.54 -7.45 4.96
N GLY A 169 -9.99 -6.89 6.03
CA GLY A 169 -8.55 -6.80 6.19
C GLY A 169 -7.88 -8.17 6.32
N LEU A 170 -8.55 -9.14 6.95
CA LEU A 170 -8.06 -10.53 7.03
C LEU A 170 -7.99 -11.25 5.67
N ALA A 171 -8.69 -10.73 4.64
CA ALA A 171 -8.58 -11.23 3.27
C ALA A 171 -7.37 -10.67 2.51
N LEU A 172 -6.63 -9.71 3.10
CA LEU A 172 -5.49 -9.03 2.51
C LEU A 172 -4.22 -9.21 3.34
N ASN A 173 -3.08 -9.16 2.64
CA ASN A 173 -1.78 -8.83 3.23
C ASN A 173 -1.25 -7.56 2.56
N PHE A 174 -0.53 -6.74 3.32
CA PHE A 174 0.14 -5.56 2.79
C PHE A 174 1.62 -5.87 2.54
N VAL A 175 2.11 -5.44 1.37
CA VAL A 175 3.53 -5.52 0.99
C VAL A 175 4.03 -4.10 0.75
N PRO A 176 4.98 -3.59 1.56
CA PRO A 176 5.59 -2.29 1.35
C PRO A 176 6.24 -2.16 -0.03
N ALA A 177 6.34 -0.94 -0.55
CA ALA A 177 6.88 -0.69 -1.89
C ALA A 177 8.37 -1.04 -2.02
N GLU A 178 9.13 -0.97 -0.94
CA GLU A 178 10.53 -1.33 -0.84
C GLU A 178 10.79 -2.84 -0.86
N ASP A 179 9.76 -3.64 -0.57
CA ASP A 179 9.85 -5.10 -0.53
C ASP A 179 9.40 -5.73 -1.86
N PRO A 180 10.05 -6.79 -2.31
CA PRO A 180 9.59 -7.52 -3.49
C PRO A 180 8.24 -8.20 -3.21
N LEU A 181 7.36 -8.18 -4.21
CA LEU A 181 6.13 -8.96 -4.11
C LEU A 181 6.45 -10.46 -3.96
N PRO A 182 5.79 -11.14 -3.03
CA PRO A 182 5.98 -12.58 -2.87
C PRO A 182 5.48 -13.30 -4.13
N GLN A 183 6.10 -14.43 -4.43
CA GLN A 183 5.62 -15.29 -5.50
C GLN A 183 4.16 -15.72 -5.26
N LEU A 184 3.41 -15.82 -6.35
CA LEU A 184 2.06 -16.37 -6.29
C LEU A 184 2.09 -17.77 -5.66
N ARG A 185 1.14 -18.03 -4.79
CA ARG A 185 1.03 -19.35 -4.17
C ARG A 185 0.62 -20.39 -5.23
N THR A 186 1.25 -21.55 -5.20
CA THR A 186 0.94 -22.72 -6.05
C THR A 186 0.09 -23.71 -5.32
#